data_85552b70ecc8f2b7e391734a3e0a517f
#
_entry.id   85552b70ecc8f2b7e391734a3e0a517f
#
_cell.length_a   1.000
_cell.length_b   1.000
_cell.length_c   1.000
_cell.angle_alpha   90.00
_cell.angle_beta   90.00
_cell.angle_gamma   90.00
#
_symmetry.space_group_name_H-M   'P 1'
#
loop_
_entity.id
_entity.type
_entity.pdbx_description
1 polymer ?
#
loop_
_entity_poly.entity_id
_entity_poly.type
_entity_poly.pdbx_seq_one_letter_code
_entity_poly.pdbx_strand_id
1 'polypeptide(L)'
;MQKDNKNVCLACGKQLPEKKLISLENMPSSAQDIPEKNQINSDRPMKLNLYQCENCGLVQFDCSPVSYYKDVIRSGGFSTTMVNLRKKQYAHLIDTYSLKRKNFLEIGCGQGEFLSVLKEFDVNAYGIEHRSSLVNTAKEHGLSVWKDFALNKQTLLKNPYNVKKYDVFLS
;
A
#
# COMPACT_ATOMS: atom_id res chain seq x y z
N MET A 1 -5.20 -15.59 -10.92
CA MET A 1 -6.53 -15.15 -11.36
C MET A 1 -7.37 -14.88 -10.13
N GLN A 2 -7.53 -13.61 -9.75
CA GLN A 2 -8.55 -13.25 -8.75
C GLN A 2 -9.91 -13.40 -9.43
N LYS A 3 -10.77 -14.24 -8.85
CA LYS A 3 -12.18 -14.32 -9.27
C LYS A 3 -12.80 -12.94 -9.07
N ASP A 4 -13.49 -12.42 -10.08
CA ASP A 4 -14.34 -11.23 -9.99
C ASP A 4 -15.47 -11.48 -8.99
N ASN A 5 -15.19 -11.29 -7.74
CA ASN A 5 -16.17 -11.38 -6.65
C ASN A 5 -16.84 -10.01 -6.45
N LYS A 6 -17.59 -9.55 -7.45
CA LYS A 6 -18.24 -8.22 -7.48
C LYS A 6 -19.20 -7.93 -6.32
N ASN A 7 -19.59 -8.94 -5.55
CA ASN A 7 -20.64 -8.80 -4.52
C ASN A 7 -20.23 -9.26 -3.13
N VAL A 8 -18.94 -9.33 -2.82
CA VAL A 8 -18.46 -9.71 -1.49
C VAL A 8 -17.57 -8.64 -0.87
N CYS A 9 -17.64 -8.52 0.44
CA CYS A 9 -16.79 -7.63 1.20
C CYS A 9 -15.32 -8.05 1.14
N LEU A 10 -14.43 -7.14 0.76
CA LEU A 10 -13.00 -7.39 0.63
C LEU A 10 -12.32 -7.69 1.97
N ALA A 11 -12.88 -7.20 3.09
CA ALA A 11 -12.30 -7.42 4.41
C ALA A 11 -12.78 -8.73 5.07
N CYS A 12 -14.10 -8.99 5.08
CA CYS A 12 -14.66 -10.12 5.83
C CYS A 12 -15.24 -11.25 4.97
N GLY A 13 -15.25 -11.10 3.64
CA GLY A 13 -15.75 -12.10 2.69
C GLY A 13 -17.27 -12.32 2.70
N LYS A 14 -18.03 -11.54 3.48
CA LYS A 14 -19.49 -11.64 3.51
C LYS A 14 -20.12 -10.96 2.31
N GLN A 15 -21.33 -11.40 1.94
CA GLN A 15 -22.10 -10.80 0.86
C GLN A 15 -22.36 -9.31 1.14
N LEU A 16 -22.19 -8.46 0.13
CA LEU A 16 -22.60 -7.05 0.21
C LEU A 16 -24.13 -6.93 0.11
N PRO A 17 -24.72 -5.90 0.74
CA PRO A 17 -26.16 -5.66 0.63
C PRO A 17 -26.55 -5.27 -0.82
N GLU A 18 -27.81 -5.47 -1.18
CA GLU A 18 -28.33 -5.00 -2.46
C GLU A 18 -28.39 -3.47 -2.55
N LYS A 19 -28.63 -2.83 -1.39
CA LYS A 19 -28.73 -1.37 -1.29
C LYS A 19 -27.36 -0.73 -1.37
N LYS A 20 -27.17 0.15 -2.35
CA LYS A 20 -25.99 0.98 -2.52
C LYS A 20 -26.07 2.21 -1.63
N LEU A 21 -24.94 2.67 -1.12
CA LEU A 21 -24.82 3.98 -0.48
C LEU A 21 -24.92 5.10 -1.53
N ILE A 22 -24.15 4.95 -2.61
CA ILE A 22 -24.07 5.94 -3.70
C ILE A 22 -23.88 5.19 -5.01
N SER A 23 -24.44 5.74 -6.09
CA SER A 23 -24.19 5.32 -7.47
C SER A 23 -23.72 6.52 -8.25
N LEU A 24 -22.50 6.44 -8.79
CA LEU A 24 -21.89 7.50 -9.60
C LEU A 24 -21.87 7.04 -11.06
N GLU A 25 -22.51 7.80 -11.92
CA GLU A 25 -22.58 7.53 -13.36
C GLU A 25 -21.47 8.31 -14.09
N ASN A 26 -21.06 7.81 -15.24
CA ASN A 26 -20.12 8.50 -16.15
C ASN A 26 -18.78 8.90 -15.49
N MET A 27 -18.29 8.07 -14.59
CA MET A 27 -17.00 8.32 -13.95
C MET A 27 -15.85 7.94 -14.89
N PRO A 28 -14.68 8.62 -14.79
CA PRO A 28 -13.50 8.20 -15.53
C PRO A 28 -13.15 6.74 -15.22
N SER A 29 -12.75 5.98 -16.24
CA SER A 29 -12.33 4.58 -16.08
C SER A 29 -10.95 4.45 -15.42
N SER A 30 -10.18 5.55 -15.37
CA SER A 30 -8.88 5.60 -14.73
C SER A 30 -8.65 6.92 -13.99
N ALA A 31 -7.81 6.89 -12.98
CA ALA A 31 -7.48 8.07 -12.16
C ALA A 31 -6.17 8.76 -12.58
N GLN A 32 -5.25 8.03 -13.20
CA GLN A 32 -3.90 8.51 -13.53
C GLN A 32 -3.44 8.16 -14.94
N ASP A 33 -4.10 7.20 -15.57
CA ASP A 33 -3.82 6.77 -16.94
C ASP A 33 -4.67 7.61 -17.90
N ILE A 34 -4.17 8.80 -18.23
CA ILE A 34 -4.84 9.72 -19.17
C ILE A 34 -4.64 9.18 -20.58
N PRO A 35 -5.72 8.99 -21.38
CA PRO A 35 -5.61 8.43 -22.70
C PRO A 35 -4.80 9.33 -23.65
N GLU A 36 -3.93 8.73 -24.44
CA GLU A 36 -3.27 9.38 -25.58
C GLU A 36 -4.28 9.77 -26.65
N LYS A 37 -3.91 10.72 -27.54
CA LYS A 37 -4.80 11.24 -28.59
C LYS A 37 -5.47 10.15 -29.44
N ASN A 38 -4.76 9.07 -29.72
CA ASN A 38 -5.27 7.90 -30.48
C ASN A 38 -6.15 6.98 -29.65
N GLN A 39 -6.19 7.12 -28.34
CA GLN A 39 -6.97 6.30 -27.40
C GLN A 39 -8.26 6.98 -26.94
N ILE A 40 -8.42 8.29 -27.18
CA ILE A 40 -9.59 9.08 -26.75
C ILE A 40 -10.90 8.41 -27.18
N ASN A 41 -10.96 7.89 -28.41
CA ASN A 41 -12.17 7.24 -28.95
C ASN A 41 -12.48 5.88 -28.30
N SER A 42 -11.52 5.27 -27.60
CA SER A 42 -11.70 4.01 -26.86
C SER A 42 -11.97 4.22 -25.38
N ASP A 43 -11.74 5.43 -24.88
CA ASP A 43 -12.06 5.76 -23.48
C ASP A 43 -13.57 5.67 -23.26
N ARG A 44 -13.96 4.98 -22.22
CA ARG A 44 -15.37 4.75 -21.87
C ARG A 44 -15.59 5.07 -20.40
N PRO A 45 -16.64 5.82 -20.11
CA PRO A 45 -17.03 6.07 -18.73
C PRO A 45 -17.46 4.76 -18.05
N MET A 46 -17.27 4.70 -16.77
CA MET A 46 -17.73 3.60 -15.94
C MET A 46 -18.71 4.06 -14.87
N LYS A 47 -19.51 3.12 -14.40
CA LYS A 47 -20.38 3.32 -13.24
C LYS A 47 -19.67 2.80 -12.00
N LEU A 48 -19.63 3.60 -10.94
CA LEU A 48 -19.11 3.22 -9.64
C LEU A 48 -20.24 3.14 -8.62
N ASN A 49 -20.42 1.98 -8.01
CA ASN A 49 -21.36 1.80 -6.91
C ASN A 49 -20.60 1.62 -5.61
N LEU A 50 -20.96 2.40 -4.62
CA LEU A 50 -20.38 2.34 -3.28
C LEU A 50 -21.31 1.55 -2.36
N TYR A 51 -20.75 0.61 -1.61
CA TYR A 51 -21.46 -0.23 -0.65
C TYR A 51 -20.82 -0.14 0.72
N GLN A 52 -21.64 -0.31 1.76
CA GLN A 52 -21.13 -0.55 3.11
C GLN A 52 -21.49 -1.98 3.51
N CYS A 53 -20.49 -2.73 3.95
CA CYS A 53 -20.71 -4.08 4.47
C CYS A 53 -21.45 -4.03 5.81
N GLU A 54 -22.60 -4.68 5.90
CA GLU A 54 -23.41 -4.72 7.14
C GLU A 54 -22.74 -5.52 8.26
N ASN A 55 -21.81 -6.43 7.90
CA ASN A 55 -21.13 -7.27 8.90
C ASN A 55 -19.91 -6.59 9.55
N CYS A 56 -19.09 -5.84 8.80
CA CYS A 56 -17.85 -5.26 9.33
C CYS A 56 -17.73 -3.74 9.10
N GLY A 57 -18.71 -3.11 8.47
CA GLY A 57 -18.73 -1.67 8.24
C GLY A 57 -17.81 -1.17 7.10
N LEU A 58 -17.02 -2.05 6.45
CA LEU A 58 -16.15 -1.62 5.33
C LEU A 58 -16.98 -0.96 4.23
N VAL A 59 -16.54 0.21 3.81
CA VAL A 59 -17.07 0.91 2.63
C VAL A 59 -16.18 0.62 1.44
N GLN A 60 -16.75 0.13 0.33
CA GLN A 60 -16.00 -0.28 -0.86
C GLN A 60 -16.79 -0.05 -2.15
N PHE A 61 -16.07 0.09 -3.26
CA PHE A 61 -16.66 0.00 -4.59
C PHE A 61 -16.85 -1.45 -5.03
N ASP A 62 -17.77 -1.67 -5.98
CA ASP A 62 -18.04 -2.98 -6.62
C ASP A 62 -17.17 -3.25 -7.85
N CYS A 63 -16.31 -2.31 -8.21
CA CYS A 63 -15.42 -2.45 -9.36
C CYS A 63 -14.08 -3.12 -8.98
N SER A 64 -13.48 -3.77 -9.96
CA SER A 64 -12.10 -4.28 -9.84
C SER A 64 -11.11 -3.10 -9.78
N PRO A 65 -9.98 -3.25 -9.06
CA PRO A 65 -8.92 -2.26 -9.11
C PRO A 65 -8.42 -2.02 -10.54
N VAL A 66 -8.01 -0.79 -10.84
CA VAL A 66 -7.37 -0.47 -12.12
C VAL A 66 -6.12 -1.33 -12.34
N SER A 67 -5.87 -1.79 -13.57
CA SER A 67 -4.78 -2.72 -13.88
C SER A 67 -3.40 -2.16 -13.55
N TYR A 68 -3.23 -0.85 -13.69
CA TYR A 68 -1.97 -0.13 -13.49
C TYR A 68 -1.70 0.29 -12.03
N TYR A 69 -2.59 0.01 -11.07
CA TYR A 69 -2.44 0.52 -9.69
C TYR A 69 -1.11 0.14 -9.04
N LYS A 70 -0.49 -0.94 -9.47
CA LYS A 70 0.81 -1.40 -8.97
C LYS A 70 1.99 -0.59 -9.51
N ASP A 71 1.83 0.04 -10.68
CA ASP A 71 2.95 0.63 -11.42
C ASP A 71 2.95 2.17 -11.41
N VAL A 72 1.77 2.78 -11.33
CA VAL A 72 1.60 4.24 -11.48
C VAL A 72 1.43 4.95 -10.15
N ILE A 73 0.72 4.36 -9.21
CA ILE A 73 0.42 5.03 -7.93
C ILE A 73 1.68 5.10 -7.07
N ARG A 74 2.17 6.31 -6.90
CA ARG A 74 3.27 6.64 -6.00
C ARG A 74 2.80 7.68 -4.99
N SER A 75 2.90 7.35 -3.71
CA SER A 75 2.53 8.26 -2.63
C SER A 75 3.65 9.26 -2.36
N GLY A 76 3.31 10.54 -2.40
CA GLY A 76 4.03 11.64 -1.79
C GLY A 76 5.45 11.91 -2.26
N GLY A 77 5.89 13.11 -1.98
CA GLY A 77 7.26 13.55 -2.18
C GLY A 77 8.11 13.38 -0.92
N PHE A 78 9.39 13.09 -1.09
CA PHE A 78 10.40 13.10 -0.05
C PHE A 78 10.97 14.51 0.06
N SER A 79 10.35 15.37 0.87
CA SER A 79 10.80 16.74 1.13
C SER A 79 11.34 16.90 2.56
N THR A 80 12.14 17.92 2.81
CA THR A 80 12.64 18.22 4.15
C THR A 80 11.51 18.37 5.19
N THR A 81 10.39 18.97 4.79
CA THR A 81 9.20 19.09 5.66
C THR A 81 8.65 17.71 6.01
N MET A 82 8.51 16.81 5.04
CA MET A 82 8.02 15.45 5.29
C MET A 82 9.00 14.61 6.10
N VAL A 83 10.30 14.73 5.86
CA VAL A 83 11.33 14.08 6.68
C VAL A 83 11.24 14.50 8.12
N ASN A 84 11.16 15.82 8.39
CA ASN A 84 11.05 16.34 9.75
C ASN A 84 9.74 15.91 10.44
N LEU A 85 8.64 15.84 9.70
CA LEU A 85 7.37 15.33 10.21
C LEU A 85 7.50 13.83 10.58
N ARG A 86 8.06 13.01 9.69
CA ARG A 86 8.28 11.58 9.96
C ARG A 86 9.21 11.34 11.15
N LYS A 87 10.28 12.12 11.30
CA LYS A 87 11.16 12.02 12.47
C LYS A 87 10.37 12.24 13.78
N LYS A 88 9.53 13.26 13.83
CA LYS A 88 8.65 13.51 15.00
C LYS A 88 7.67 12.38 15.26
N GLN A 89 7.03 11.85 14.20
CA GLN A 89 6.08 10.74 14.30
C GLN A 89 6.76 9.47 14.78
N TYR A 90 7.94 9.12 14.22
CA TYR A 90 8.67 7.91 14.61
C TYR A 90 9.21 8.02 16.04
N ALA A 91 9.76 9.17 16.44
CA ALA A 91 10.18 9.39 17.83
C ALA A 91 9.02 9.18 18.80
N HIS A 92 7.88 9.83 18.53
CA HIS A 92 6.68 9.69 19.36
C HIS A 92 6.17 8.24 19.43
N LEU A 93 6.09 7.54 18.28
CA LEU A 93 5.67 6.13 18.22
C LEU A 93 6.61 5.22 19.03
N ILE A 94 7.93 5.37 18.83
CA ILE A 94 8.94 4.54 19.48
C ILE A 94 8.93 4.75 21.00
N ASP A 95 8.84 6.00 21.44
CA ASP A 95 8.84 6.34 22.87
C ASP A 95 7.53 5.93 23.54
N THR A 96 6.38 6.20 22.92
CA THR A 96 5.06 5.89 23.50
C THR A 96 4.87 4.39 23.72
N TYR A 97 5.36 3.56 22.80
CA TYR A 97 5.14 2.11 22.84
C TYR A 97 6.40 1.30 23.21
N SER A 98 7.47 1.97 23.65
CA SER A 98 8.73 1.31 24.05
C SER A 98 9.29 0.39 22.96
N LEU A 99 9.37 0.90 21.72
CA LEU A 99 9.70 0.12 20.54
C LEU A 99 11.20 0.12 20.18
N LYS A 100 12.09 0.58 21.05
CA LYS A 100 13.55 0.50 20.83
C LYS A 100 13.98 -0.96 20.60
N ARG A 101 14.85 -1.16 19.61
CA ARG A 101 15.39 -2.47 19.18
C ARG A 101 14.33 -3.45 18.68
N LYS A 102 13.12 -2.98 18.38
CA LYS A 102 12.06 -3.79 17.77
C LYS A 102 12.18 -3.86 16.26
N ASN A 103 11.55 -4.87 15.66
CA ASN A 103 11.55 -5.11 14.22
C ASN A 103 10.38 -4.39 13.54
N PHE A 104 10.71 -3.43 12.71
CA PHE A 104 9.75 -2.66 11.89
C PHE A 104 9.77 -3.17 10.46
N LEU A 105 8.60 -3.31 9.84
CA LEU A 105 8.46 -3.61 8.43
C LEU A 105 7.64 -2.54 7.74
N GLU A 106 8.24 -1.84 6.78
CA GLU A 106 7.55 -0.93 5.88
C GLU A 106 7.10 -1.68 4.62
N ILE A 107 5.79 -1.70 4.37
CA ILE A 107 5.16 -2.35 3.23
C ILE A 107 5.00 -1.33 2.11
N GLY A 108 5.54 -1.63 0.91
CA GLY A 108 5.59 -0.69 -0.19
C GLY A 108 6.60 0.44 0.04
N CYS A 109 7.80 0.10 0.55
CA CYS A 109 8.80 1.09 0.98
C CYS A 109 9.42 1.91 -0.15
N GLY A 110 9.08 1.65 -1.42
CA GLY A 110 9.65 2.35 -2.56
C GLY A 110 11.17 2.25 -2.63
N GLN A 111 11.85 3.39 -2.78
CA GLN A 111 13.32 3.49 -2.73
C GLN A 111 13.85 3.55 -1.28
N GLY A 112 12.98 3.37 -0.28
CA GLY A 112 13.34 3.41 1.13
C GLY A 112 13.43 4.81 1.71
N GLU A 113 12.73 5.79 1.15
CA GLU A 113 12.80 7.18 1.58
C GLU A 113 12.49 7.32 3.08
N PHE A 114 11.36 6.80 3.54
CA PHE A 114 11.00 6.88 4.96
C PHE A 114 11.64 5.79 5.81
N LEU A 115 12.00 4.66 5.19
CA LEU A 115 12.80 3.62 5.84
C LEU A 115 14.19 4.15 6.25
N SER A 116 14.79 5.03 5.43
CA SER A 116 16.05 5.69 5.75
C SER A 116 15.93 6.59 6.99
N VAL A 117 14.80 7.30 7.11
CA VAL A 117 14.52 8.10 8.30
C VAL A 117 14.32 7.23 9.54
N LEU A 118 13.63 6.10 9.40
CA LEU A 118 13.43 5.16 10.51
C LEU A 118 14.74 4.55 10.99
N LYS A 119 15.70 4.31 10.07
CA LYS A 119 17.03 3.80 10.39
C LYS A 119 17.87 4.74 11.27
N GLU A 120 17.52 6.02 11.38
CA GLU A 120 18.20 6.95 12.30
C GLU A 120 17.86 6.68 13.78
N PHE A 121 16.86 5.85 14.05
CA PHE A 121 16.44 5.46 15.41
C PHE A 121 17.01 4.09 15.80
N ASP A 122 17.03 3.82 17.11
CA ASP A 122 17.48 2.52 17.67
C ASP A 122 16.40 1.43 17.44
N VAL A 123 16.19 1.06 16.16
CA VAL A 123 15.23 0.03 15.73
C VAL A 123 15.81 -0.80 14.59
N ASN A 124 15.30 -2.01 14.38
CA ASN A 124 15.63 -2.82 13.22
C ASN A 124 14.61 -2.52 12.09
N ALA A 125 15.03 -1.80 11.06
CA ALA A 125 14.17 -1.35 9.99
C ALA A 125 14.31 -2.22 8.72
N TYR A 126 13.20 -2.75 8.23
CA TYR A 126 13.11 -3.60 7.05
C TYR A 126 12.04 -3.07 6.10
N GLY A 127 12.21 -3.31 4.79
CA GLY A 127 11.25 -2.91 3.77
C GLY A 127 10.93 -4.01 2.78
N ILE A 128 9.69 -4.04 2.31
CA ILE A 128 9.25 -4.89 1.19
C ILE A 128 8.72 -4.01 0.07
N GLU A 129 9.18 -4.25 -1.16
CA GLU A 129 8.78 -3.52 -2.35
C GLU A 129 8.72 -4.49 -3.54
N HIS A 130 7.73 -4.32 -4.42
CA HIS A 130 7.53 -5.23 -5.56
C HIS A 130 8.36 -4.87 -6.81
N ARG A 131 8.78 -3.61 -6.94
CA ARG A 131 9.53 -3.12 -8.11
C ARG A 131 11.03 -3.31 -7.91
N SER A 132 11.65 -4.13 -8.78
CA SER A 132 13.09 -4.45 -8.69
C SER A 132 13.99 -3.21 -8.70
N SER A 133 13.70 -2.22 -9.55
CA SER A 133 14.51 -1.00 -9.63
C SER A 133 14.56 -0.25 -8.30
N LEU A 134 13.40 -0.10 -7.63
CA LEU A 134 13.30 0.59 -6.35
C LEU A 134 14.02 -0.17 -5.23
N VAL A 135 13.88 -1.51 -5.22
CA VAL A 135 14.62 -2.39 -4.28
C VAL A 135 16.13 -2.24 -4.45
N ASN A 136 16.62 -2.20 -5.70
CA ASN A 136 18.05 -2.03 -5.95
C ASN A 136 18.55 -0.68 -5.44
N THR A 137 17.86 0.41 -5.76
CA THR A 137 18.20 1.74 -5.24
C THR A 137 18.20 1.78 -3.70
N ALA A 138 17.19 1.19 -3.06
CA ALA A 138 17.16 1.12 -1.59
C ALA A 138 18.34 0.34 -1.02
N LYS A 139 18.74 -0.76 -1.65
CA LYS A 139 19.93 -1.56 -1.23
C LYS A 139 21.23 -0.80 -1.44
N GLU A 140 21.37 -0.04 -2.52
CA GLU A 140 22.53 0.83 -2.76
C GLU A 140 22.69 1.88 -1.66
N HIS A 141 21.58 2.32 -1.06
CA HIS A 141 21.55 3.19 0.11
C HIS A 141 21.77 2.43 1.45
N GLY A 142 22.11 1.17 1.40
CA GLY A 142 22.40 0.34 2.59
C GLY A 142 21.15 0.00 3.42
N LEU A 143 19.97 -0.04 2.79
CA LEU A 143 18.72 -0.38 3.48
C LEU A 143 18.43 -1.89 3.37
N SER A 144 17.80 -2.44 4.40
CA SER A 144 17.39 -3.85 4.45
C SER A 144 16.05 -4.05 3.77
N VAL A 145 16.06 -4.15 2.43
CA VAL A 145 14.85 -4.26 1.59
C VAL A 145 14.91 -5.52 0.73
N TRP A 146 13.76 -6.15 0.50
CA TRP A 146 13.65 -7.26 -0.47
C TRP A 146 12.47 -7.09 -1.39
N LYS A 147 12.57 -7.78 -2.55
CA LYS A 147 11.53 -7.77 -3.56
C LYS A 147 10.50 -8.83 -3.25
N ASP A 148 9.29 -8.42 -2.93
CA ASP A 148 8.10 -9.28 -2.84
C ASP A 148 6.82 -8.43 -2.69
N PHE A 149 5.68 -9.13 -2.60
CA PHE A 149 4.41 -8.56 -2.18
C PHE A 149 4.05 -9.04 -0.78
N ALA A 150 3.51 -8.17 0.06
CA ALA A 150 3.01 -8.51 1.40
C ALA A 150 1.62 -9.18 1.30
N LEU A 151 1.55 -10.36 0.69
CA LEU A 151 0.28 -11.06 0.44
C LEU A 151 -0.26 -11.81 1.65
N ASN A 152 0.62 -12.40 2.43
CA ASN A 152 0.25 -13.20 3.59
C ASN A 152 1.47 -13.41 4.53
N LYS A 153 1.24 -14.09 5.65
CA LYS A 153 2.28 -14.35 6.65
C LYS A 153 3.49 -15.12 6.07
N GLN A 154 3.26 -16.08 5.18
CA GLN A 154 4.35 -16.88 4.60
C GLN A 154 5.26 -16.01 3.74
N THR A 155 4.71 -15.08 2.97
CA THR A 155 5.48 -14.11 2.17
C THR A 155 6.39 -13.27 3.05
N LEU A 156 5.88 -12.76 4.17
CA LEU A 156 6.66 -11.94 5.09
C LEU A 156 7.78 -12.71 5.81
N LEU A 157 7.54 -14.00 6.12
CA LEU A 157 8.52 -14.86 6.78
C LEU A 157 9.62 -15.39 5.87
N LYS A 158 9.44 -15.33 4.55
CA LYS A 158 10.47 -15.68 3.53
C LYS A 158 11.50 -14.58 3.31
N ASN A 159 11.60 -13.60 4.21
CA ASN A 159 12.56 -12.51 4.09
C ASN A 159 14.01 -13.00 4.16
N PRO A 160 14.95 -12.35 3.44
CA PRO A 160 16.37 -12.76 3.39
C PRO A 160 17.15 -12.43 4.67
N TYR A 161 16.56 -11.74 5.63
CA TYR A 161 17.18 -11.27 6.86
C TYR A 161 16.91 -12.20 8.06
N ASN A 162 16.24 -13.34 7.85
CA ASN A 162 15.86 -14.31 8.90
C ASN A 162 15.00 -13.74 10.04
N VAL A 163 14.26 -12.67 9.79
CA VAL A 163 13.34 -12.08 10.77
C VAL A 163 12.15 -13.00 10.96
N LYS A 164 11.96 -13.48 12.18
CA LYS A 164 10.86 -14.41 12.53
C LYS A 164 9.58 -13.69 12.96
N LYS A 165 9.71 -12.44 13.41
CA LYS A 165 8.60 -11.64 13.93
C LYS A 165 8.86 -10.16 13.66
N TYR A 166 7.85 -9.47 13.19
CA TYR A 166 7.80 -8.01 13.14
C TYR A 166 6.90 -7.50 14.27
N ASP A 167 7.34 -6.46 14.95
CA ASP A 167 6.62 -5.84 16.06
C ASP A 167 5.76 -4.67 15.56
N VAL A 168 6.17 -4.03 14.46
CA VAL A 168 5.47 -2.88 13.87
C VAL A 168 5.40 -3.03 12.35
N PHE A 169 4.23 -2.72 11.79
CA PHE A 169 4.02 -2.58 10.35
C PHE A 169 3.72 -1.12 10.02
N LEU A 170 4.37 -0.63 8.98
CA LEU A 170 4.17 0.70 8.40
C LEU A 170 3.74 0.56 6.93
N SER A 171 2.94 1.51 6.41
CA SER A 171 2.56 1.60 4.99
C SER A 171 2.23 3.05 4.60
#